data_658d1d0c63c42982dd8f0bc108cae4e6
#
_entry.id   658d1d0c63c42982dd8f0bc108cae4e6
#
_cell.length_a   1.000
_cell.length_b   1.000
_cell.length_c   1.000
_cell.angle_alpha   90.00
_cell.angle_beta   90.00
_cell.angle_gamma   90.00
#
_symmetry.space_group_name_H-M   'P 1'
#
loop_
_entity.id
_entity.type
_entity.pdbx_description
1 polymer ?
#
loop_
_entity_poly.entity_id
_entity_poly.type
_entity_poly.pdbx_seq_one_letter_code
_entity_poly.pdbx_strand_id
1 'polypeptide(L)'
;MKKGLFLDRDGVINIDKKYVYKIEDFEFCEGIFDLCRYFSKKDYLLFIVTNQSGIARGYYSEEDFSKLCDFLLKEFEKEKIHFSKIYHCPHLQDCDCRKPKPGMLLKAKKEFDIDMENSVFIGDNLSDMQAGFNANIKTLILVSQEKKEGNFFKQFANLKEVLSFFEKGNNK
;
A
#
# COMPACT_ATOMS: atom_id res chain seq x y z
N MET A 1 -17.57 9.32 7.63
CA MET A 1 -16.19 8.85 7.41
C MET A 1 -16.16 7.77 6.34
N LYS A 2 -15.16 7.75 5.49
CA LYS A 2 -14.97 6.75 4.42
C LYS A 2 -13.92 5.72 4.83
N LYS A 3 -14.03 4.50 4.33
CA LYS A 3 -13.02 3.46 4.56
C LYS A 3 -11.87 3.61 3.56
N GLY A 4 -10.65 3.34 4.00
CA GLY A 4 -9.45 3.35 3.15
C GLY A 4 -8.91 1.95 2.89
N LEU A 5 -8.48 1.71 1.66
CA LEU A 5 -7.54 0.63 1.35
C LEU A 5 -6.16 1.28 1.19
N PHE A 6 -5.26 0.94 2.09
CA PHE A 6 -3.86 1.37 2.02
C PHE A 6 -3.01 0.24 1.48
N LEU A 7 -2.17 0.56 0.51
CA LEU A 7 -1.27 -0.40 -0.13
C LEU A 7 0.16 0.10 -0.07
N ASP A 8 1.11 -0.75 0.33
CA ASP A 8 2.51 -0.48 0.01
C ASP A 8 2.71 -0.59 -1.50
N ARG A 9 3.75 0.04 -2.04
CA ARG A 9 4.06 -0.04 -3.47
C ARG A 9 4.90 -1.28 -3.78
N ASP A 10 6.18 -1.25 -3.37
CA ASP A 10 7.12 -2.33 -3.67
C ASP A 10 6.79 -3.60 -2.87
N GLY A 11 6.58 -4.70 -3.56
CA GLY A 11 6.17 -5.98 -2.99
C GLY A 11 4.65 -6.19 -2.89
N VAL A 12 3.83 -5.17 -3.20
CA VAL A 12 2.36 -5.26 -3.22
C VAL A 12 1.79 -4.82 -4.57
N ILE A 13 2.06 -3.59 -5.00
CA ILE A 13 1.62 -3.10 -6.31
C ILE A 13 2.54 -3.60 -7.41
N ASN A 14 3.84 -3.50 -7.21
CA ASN A 14 4.86 -3.98 -8.12
C ASN A 14 5.81 -4.97 -7.43
N ILE A 15 6.41 -5.82 -8.24
CA ILE A 15 7.47 -6.72 -7.79
C ILE A 15 8.63 -5.87 -7.26
N ASP A 16 9.08 -6.19 -6.05
CA ASP A 16 10.22 -5.51 -5.43
C ASP A 16 11.53 -6.00 -6.05
N LYS A 17 12.11 -5.17 -6.89
CA LYS A 17 13.43 -5.38 -7.51
C LYS A 17 14.51 -4.49 -6.86
N LYS A 18 14.25 -3.99 -5.67
CA LYS A 18 15.05 -2.99 -4.93
C LYS A 18 15.17 -1.64 -5.68
N TYR A 19 14.70 -0.58 -5.03
CA TYR A 19 14.79 0.79 -5.55
C TYR A 19 14.25 0.97 -6.98
N VAL A 20 13.10 0.38 -7.28
CA VAL A 20 12.42 0.55 -8.58
C VAL A 20 11.99 2.00 -8.77
N TYR A 21 12.56 2.68 -9.75
CA TYR A 21 12.23 4.06 -10.10
C TYR A 21 12.06 4.29 -11.61
N LYS A 22 12.48 3.34 -12.44
CA LYS A 22 12.32 3.39 -13.89
C LYS A 22 11.08 2.64 -14.32
N ILE A 23 10.39 3.14 -15.33
CA ILE A 23 9.19 2.52 -15.90
C ILE A 23 9.50 1.12 -16.46
N GLU A 24 10.65 0.96 -17.14
CA GLU A 24 11.09 -0.31 -17.72
C GLU A 24 11.33 -1.42 -16.68
N ASP A 25 11.62 -1.06 -15.42
CA ASP A 25 11.84 -2.02 -14.34
C ASP A 25 10.55 -2.31 -13.55
N PHE A 26 9.48 -1.57 -13.81
CA PHE A 26 8.22 -1.67 -13.08
C PHE A 26 7.38 -2.82 -13.62
N GLU A 27 7.10 -3.78 -12.76
CA GLU A 27 6.29 -4.95 -13.08
C GLU A 27 5.20 -5.11 -12.02
N PHE A 28 3.93 -5.06 -12.45
CA PHE A 28 2.79 -5.21 -11.55
C PHE A 28 2.75 -6.60 -10.91
N CYS A 29 2.43 -6.67 -9.62
CA CYS A 29 2.16 -7.93 -8.96
C CYS A 29 0.87 -8.57 -9.50
N GLU A 30 0.90 -9.89 -9.68
CA GLU A 30 -0.27 -10.64 -10.12
C GLU A 30 -1.43 -10.45 -9.13
N GLY A 31 -2.62 -10.14 -9.66
CA GLY A 31 -3.84 -9.97 -8.87
C GLY A 31 -4.07 -8.57 -8.31
N ILE A 32 -3.14 -7.61 -8.48
CA ILE A 32 -3.30 -6.26 -7.91
C ILE A 32 -4.51 -5.52 -8.48
N PHE A 33 -4.77 -5.61 -9.78
CA PHE A 33 -5.90 -4.95 -10.40
C PHE A 33 -7.24 -5.51 -9.91
N ASP A 34 -7.37 -6.82 -9.80
CA ASP A 34 -8.58 -7.46 -9.29
C ASP A 34 -8.85 -7.11 -7.83
N LEU A 35 -7.81 -7.09 -7.01
CA LEU A 35 -7.89 -6.68 -5.62
C LEU A 35 -8.36 -5.22 -5.48
N CYS A 36 -7.74 -4.30 -6.21
CA CYS A 36 -8.13 -2.88 -6.20
C CYS A 36 -9.57 -2.68 -6.69
N ARG A 37 -9.97 -3.40 -7.74
CA ARG A 37 -11.33 -3.35 -8.29
C ARG A 37 -12.37 -3.84 -7.28
N TYR A 38 -12.05 -4.90 -6.54
CA TYR A 38 -12.92 -5.41 -5.47
C TYR A 38 -13.17 -4.34 -4.40
N PHE A 39 -12.12 -3.69 -3.90
CA PHE A 39 -12.27 -2.64 -2.88
C PHE A 39 -12.94 -1.38 -3.41
N SER A 40 -12.65 -0.99 -4.65
CA SER A 40 -13.35 0.15 -5.29
C SER A 40 -14.86 -0.07 -5.38
N LYS A 41 -15.31 -1.29 -5.71
CA LYS A 41 -16.74 -1.67 -5.73
C LYS A 41 -17.37 -1.71 -4.34
N LYS A 42 -16.60 -1.72 -3.27
CA LYS A 42 -17.03 -1.67 -1.87
C LYS A 42 -16.90 -0.26 -1.27
N ASP A 43 -16.74 0.75 -2.11
CA ASP A 43 -16.65 2.17 -1.74
C ASP A 43 -15.45 2.51 -0.83
N TYR A 44 -14.35 1.74 -0.92
CA TYR A 44 -13.10 2.12 -0.29
C TYR A 44 -12.37 3.17 -1.13
N LEU A 45 -11.82 4.19 -0.48
CA LEU A 45 -10.83 5.06 -1.10
C LEU A 45 -9.47 4.34 -1.14
N LEU A 46 -8.79 4.38 -2.27
CA LEU A 46 -7.52 3.68 -2.46
C LEU A 46 -6.35 4.65 -2.27
N PHE A 47 -5.35 4.23 -1.51
CA PHE A 47 -4.13 4.98 -1.21
C PHE A 47 -2.90 4.11 -1.39
N ILE A 48 -1.82 4.73 -1.86
CA ILE A 48 -0.48 4.15 -1.81
C ILE A 48 0.30 4.81 -0.69
N VAL A 49 0.96 4.02 0.17
CA VAL A 49 1.81 4.50 1.27
C VAL A 49 3.14 3.77 1.22
N THR A 50 4.19 4.45 0.79
CA THR A 50 5.45 3.83 0.43
C THR A 50 6.67 4.53 1.02
N ASN A 51 7.62 3.75 1.57
CA ASN A 51 8.95 4.23 1.92
C ASN A 51 9.80 4.27 0.65
N GLN A 52 10.42 5.41 0.37
CA GLN A 52 11.23 5.68 -0.82
C GLN A 52 12.59 6.28 -0.44
N SER A 53 13.33 5.59 0.41
CA SER A 53 14.63 6.07 0.91
C SER A 53 15.73 6.18 -0.16
N GLY A 54 15.51 5.60 -1.34
CA GLY A 54 16.40 5.78 -2.48
C GLY A 54 16.58 7.24 -2.87
N ILE A 55 15.57 8.10 -2.59
CA ILE A 55 15.65 9.53 -2.82
C ILE A 55 16.72 10.16 -1.90
N ALA A 56 16.65 9.90 -0.59
CA ALA A 56 17.65 10.40 0.36
C ALA A 56 19.05 9.82 0.12
N ARG A 57 19.13 8.61 -0.47
CA ARG A 57 20.40 7.96 -0.84
C ARG A 57 20.99 8.50 -2.14
N GLY A 58 20.27 9.34 -2.88
CA GLY A 58 20.69 9.87 -4.16
C GLY A 58 20.62 8.86 -5.32
N TYR A 59 19.88 7.77 -5.18
CA TYR A 59 19.73 6.76 -6.23
C TYR A 59 18.77 7.20 -7.34
N TYR A 60 17.80 8.03 -7.00
CA TYR A 60 16.84 8.65 -7.91
C TYR A 60 16.24 9.89 -7.25
N SER A 61 15.65 10.76 -8.06
CA SER A 61 15.10 12.04 -7.61
C SER A 61 13.61 11.96 -7.29
N GLU A 62 13.08 13.00 -6.64
CA GLU A 62 11.63 13.21 -6.51
C GLU A 62 10.94 13.28 -7.87
N GLU A 63 11.60 13.85 -8.88
CA GLU A 63 11.08 13.90 -10.26
C GLU A 63 10.96 12.50 -10.86
N ASP A 64 11.98 11.65 -10.70
CA ASP A 64 11.95 10.26 -11.15
C ASP A 64 10.80 9.49 -10.48
N PHE A 65 10.65 9.66 -9.17
CA PHE A 65 9.53 9.08 -8.43
C PHE A 65 8.18 9.56 -8.95
N SER A 66 8.03 10.85 -9.20
CA SER A 66 6.79 11.44 -9.73
C SER A 66 6.44 10.89 -11.10
N LYS A 67 7.41 10.74 -12.00
CA LYS A 67 7.20 10.14 -13.34
C LYS A 67 6.72 8.70 -13.25
N LEU A 68 7.28 7.92 -12.34
CA LEU A 68 6.83 6.54 -12.12
C LEU A 68 5.42 6.49 -11.53
N CYS A 69 5.08 7.40 -10.61
CA CYS A 69 3.72 7.53 -10.07
C CYS A 69 2.71 7.86 -11.15
N ASP A 70 3.01 8.81 -12.04
CA ASP A 70 2.14 9.16 -13.17
C ASP A 70 1.91 7.96 -14.09
N PHE A 71 2.94 7.19 -14.37
CA PHE A 71 2.82 5.97 -15.16
C PHE A 71 1.89 4.95 -14.49
N LEU A 72 2.15 4.60 -13.23
CA LEU A 72 1.34 3.59 -12.54
C LEU A 72 -0.13 4.02 -12.39
N LEU A 73 -0.39 5.30 -12.11
CA LEU A 73 -1.76 5.80 -12.02
C LEU A 73 -2.50 5.70 -13.35
N LYS A 74 -1.84 6.02 -14.48
CA LYS A 74 -2.41 5.86 -15.82
C LYS A 74 -2.75 4.41 -16.13
N GLU A 75 -1.88 3.45 -15.75
CA GLU A 75 -2.16 2.03 -15.94
C GLU A 75 -3.39 1.58 -15.13
N PHE A 76 -3.54 2.05 -13.88
CA PHE A 76 -4.75 1.79 -13.08
C PHE A 76 -6.00 2.45 -13.67
N GLU A 77 -5.90 3.66 -14.19
CA GLU A 77 -7.03 4.34 -14.83
C GLU A 77 -7.54 3.62 -16.07
N LYS A 78 -6.66 3.01 -16.87
CA LYS A 78 -7.06 2.12 -17.98
C LYS A 78 -7.95 0.97 -17.52
N GLU A 79 -7.74 0.50 -16.30
CA GLU A 79 -8.54 -0.54 -15.65
C GLU A 79 -9.74 0.02 -14.85
N LYS A 80 -10.03 1.33 -15.00
CA LYS A 80 -11.09 2.04 -14.27
C LYS A 80 -10.94 2.01 -12.75
N ILE A 81 -9.70 2.01 -12.28
CA ILE A 81 -9.33 2.05 -10.86
C ILE A 81 -8.70 3.41 -10.58
N HIS A 82 -9.22 4.09 -9.56
CA HIS A 82 -8.76 5.41 -9.16
C HIS A 82 -8.15 5.39 -7.76
N PHE A 83 -6.90 5.88 -7.65
CA PHE A 83 -6.25 6.15 -6.37
C PHE A 83 -6.52 7.58 -5.91
N SER A 84 -6.95 7.74 -4.67
CA SER A 84 -7.21 9.05 -4.09
C SER A 84 -5.93 9.84 -3.86
N LYS A 85 -4.86 9.18 -3.41
CA LYS A 85 -3.55 9.81 -3.23
C LYS A 85 -2.42 8.79 -3.06
N ILE A 86 -1.21 9.22 -3.39
CA ILE A 86 0.05 8.54 -3.08
C ILE A 86 0.77 9.34 -2.00
N TYR A 87 1.12 8.67 -0.90
CA TYR A 87 1.98 9.19 0.15
C TYR A 87 3.32 8.46 0.11
N HIS A 88 4.41 9.19 0.11
CA HIS A 88 5.74 8.60 0.18
C HIS A 88 6.60 9.26 1.25
N CYS A 89 7.54 8.51 1.77
CA CYS A 89 8.56 9.00 2.67
C CYS A 89 9.92 8.88 1.99
N PRO A 90 10.57 10.00 1.63
CA PRO A 90 11.88 9.99 0.98
C PRO A 90 13.04 9.84 1.97
N HIS A 91 12.77 9.87 3.29
CA HIS A 91 13.78 9.97 4.32
C HIS A 91 14.38 8.62 4.71
N LEU A 92 15.60 8.65 5.25
CA LEU A 92 16.23 7.49 5.89
C LEU A 92 15.84 7.38 7.37
N GLN A 93 15.78 8.52 8.05
CA GLN A 93 15.52 8.65 9.49
C GLN A 93 15.03 10.07 9.81
N ASP A 94 14.81 10.37 11.09
CA ASP A 94 14.50 11.70 11.61
C ASP A 94 13.25 12.35 10.98
N CYS A 95 12.20 11.54 10.80
CA CYS A 95 10.91 11.98 10.28
C CYS A 95 9.76 11.23 10.96
N ASP A 96 8.53 11.71 10.76
CA ASP A 96 7.31 11.07 11.26
C ASP A 96 6.62 10.16 10.23
N CYS A 97 7.09 10.20 8.97
CA CYS A 97 6.41 9.52 7.86
C CYS A 97 6.93 8.12 7.56
N ARG A 98 8.21 7.83 7.85
CA ARG A 98 8.79 6.52 7.51
C ARG A 98 8.17 5.40 8.34
N LYS A 99 7.54 4.42 7.66
CA LYS A 99 7.05 3.19 8.31
C LYS A 99 8.21 2.49 9.03
N PRO A 100 8.06 2.06 10.29
CA PRO A 100 6.80 1.75 11.01
C PRO A 100 6.08 2.94 11.66
N LYS A 101 6.53 4.18 11.48
CA LYS A 101 5.79 5.34 11.96
C LYS A 101 4.52 5.55 11.15
N PRO A 102 3.41 5.99 11.77
CA PRO A 102 2.11 6.08 11.11
C PRO A 102 1.85 7.38 10.36
N GLY A 103 2.85 8.27 10.23
CA GLY A 103 2.65 9.65 9.75
C GLY A 103 1.92 9.76 8.41
N MET A 104 2.25 8.94 7.41
CA MET A 104 1.57 8.94 6.12
C MET A 104 0.10 8.53 6.24
N LEU A 105 -0.20 7.52 7.06
CA LEU A 105 -1.56 7.02 7.31
C LEU A 105 -2.41 8.07 8.05
N LEU A 106 -1.83 8.72 9.08
CA LEU A 106 -2.52 9.77 9.84
C LEU A 106 -2.77 11.02 8.98
N LYS A 107 -1.89 11.32 8.05
CA LYS A 107 -2.09 12.40 7.07
C LYS A 107 -3.27 12.08 6.16
N ALA A 108 -3.37 10.86 5.64
CA ALA A 108 -4.52 10.42 4.84
C ALA A 108 -5.82 10.48 5.64
N LYS A 109 -5.81 10.02 6.90
CA LYS A 109 -6.95 10.11 7.82
C LYS A 109 -7.48 11.55 7.90
N LYS A 110 -6.58 12.51 8.12
CA LYS A 110 -6.94 13.92 8.26
C LYS A 110 -7.45 14.55 6.97
N GLU A 111 -6.79 14.25 5.84
CA GLU A 111 -7.12 14.87 4.55
C GLU A 111 -8.43 14.34 3.95
N PHE A 112 -8.78 13.09 4.21
CA PHE A 112 -9.91 12.39 3.58
C PHE A 112 -11.00 11.96 4.56
N ASP A 113 -10.90 12.29 5.83
CA ASP A 113 -11.83 11.86 6.90
C ASP A 113 -12.03 10.33 6.91
N ILE A 114 -10.90 9.58 7.04
CA ILE A 114 -10.90 8.12 6.95
C ILE A 114 -11.25 7.47 8.30
N ASP A 115 -12.14 6.51 8.25
CA ASP A 115 -12.42 5.56 9.32
C ASP A 115 -11.31 4.51 9.35
N MET A 116 -10.29 4.75 10.17
CA MET A 116 -9.11 3.88 10.24
C MET A 116 -9.44 2.49 10.78
N GLU A 117 -10.35 2.39 11.75
CA GLU A 117 -10.73 1.09 12.34
C GLU A 117 -11.31 0.11 11.31
N ASN A 118 -12.13 0.63 10.40
CA ASN A 118 -12.78 -0.15 9.35
C ASN A 118 -12.02 -0.13 8.01
N SER A 119 -10.81 0.40 8.02
CA SER A 119 -9.90 0.42 6.88
C SER A 119 -9.03 -0.84 6.83
N VAL A 120 -8.36 -1.02 5.69
CA VAL A 120 -7.47 -2.16 5.43
C VAL A 120 -6.09 -1.64 5.03
N PHE A 121 -5.03 -2.24 5.55
CA PHE A 121 -3.67 -2.01 5.07
C PHE A 121 -3.04 -3.33 4.62
N ILE A 122 -2.54 -3.34 3.39
CA ILE A 122 -1.85 -4.48 2.79
C ILE A 122 -0.40 -4.07 2.51
N GLY A 123 0.54 -4.79 3.09
CA GLY A 123 1.97 -4.57 2.95
C GLY A 123 2.74 -5.88 2.85
N ASP A 124 4.03 -5.80 2.55
CA ASP A 124 4.92 -6.96 2.46
C ASP A 124 5.98 -7.00 3.58
N ASN A 125 6.01 -5.97 4.42
CA ASN A 125 6.95 -5.83 5.53
C ASN A 125 6.24 -5.72 6.89
N LEU A 126 6.91 -6.17 7.95
CA LEU A 126 6.43 -5.99 9.32
C LEU A 126 6.31 -4.51 9.70
N SER A 127 7.15 -3.64 9.11
CA SER A 127 7.05 -2.19 9.30
C SER A 127 5.73 -1.60 8.78
N ASP A 128 5.14 -2.19 7.74
CA ASP A 128 3.80 -1.81 7.25
C ASP A 128 2.74 -2.17 8.27
N MET A 129 2.80 -3.39 8.79
CA MET A 129 1.87 -3.87 9.81
C MET A 129 1.94 -3.02 11.07
N GLN A 130 3.14 -2.71 11.52
CA GLN A 130 3.34 -1.86 12.70
C GLN A 130 2.83 -0.43 12.46
N ALA A 131 3.06 0.15 11.28
CA ALA A 131 2.53 1.46 10.92
C ALA A 131 0.99 1.46 10.94
N GLY A 132 0.36 0.45 10.36
CA GLY A 132 -1.09 0.29 10.38
C GLY A 132 -1.66 0.11 11.79
N PHE A 133 -1.00 -0.69 12.61
CA PHE A 133 -1.37 -0.87 14.02
C PHE A 133 -1.29 0.47 14.78
N ASN A 134 -0.20 1.21 14.63
CA ASN A 134 0.00 2.52 15.24
C ASN A 134 -1.00 3.59 14.74
N ALA A 135 -1.56 3.40 13.54
CA ALA A 135 -2.62 4.25 12.98
C ALA A 135 -4.04 3.77 13.32
N ASN A 136 -4.17 2.75 14.17
CA ASN A 136 -5.45 2.15 14.59
C ASN A 136 -6.24 1.47 13.46
N ILE A 137 -5.56 0.93 12.45
CA ILE A 137 -6.18 0.07 11.44
C ILE A 137 -6.32 -1.35 12.02
N LYS A 138 -7.53 -1.90 11.99
CA LYS A 138 -7.80 -3.23 12.56
C LYS A 138 -7.51 -4.38 11.59
N THR A 139 -7.67 -4.15 10.30
CA THR A 139 -7.44 -5.18 9.28
C THR A 139 -6.07 -4.95 8.63
N LEU A 140 -5.09 -5.71 9.11
CA LEU A 140 -3.71 -5.66 8.65
C LEU A 140 -3.38 -6.96 7.93
N ILE A 141 -2.93 -6.86 6.69
CA ILE A 141 -2.64 -7.99 5.81
C ILE A 141 -1.18 -7.94 5.38
N LEU A 142 -0.42 -8.96 5.75
CA LEU A 142 0.94 -9.15 5.30
C LEU A 142 0.96 -10.12 4.10
N VAL A 143 1.55 -9.70 3.01
CA VAL A 143 1.79 -10.55 1.84
C VAL A 143 3.24 -11.00 1.83
N SER A 144 3.48 -12.25 2.13
CA SER A 144 4.84 -12.84 2.16
C SER A 144 4.76 -14.35 2.05
N GLN A 145 5.66 -14.94 1.25
CA GLN A 145 5.82 -16.39 1.17
C GLN A 145 6.55 -16.95 2.41
N GLU A 146 7.41 -16.14 3.00
CA GLU A 146 8.08 -16.48 4.25
C GLU A 146 7.15 -16.23 5.44
N LYS A 147 7.00 -17.22 6.31
CA LYS A 147 6.22 -17.05 7.55
C LYS A 147 6.88 -16.00 8.44
N LYS A 148 6.12 -14.99 8.82
CA LYS A 148 6.54 -13.96 9.78
C LYS A 148 5.78 -14.14 11.09
N GLU A 149 6.47 -13.87 12.20
CA GLU A 149 5.85 -13.93 13.52
C GLU A 149 5.08 -12.65 13.85
N GLY A 150 3.88 -12.81 14.37
CA GLY A 150 3.01 -11.73 14.81
C GLY A 150 1.57 -12.21 14.95
N ASN A 151 0.81 -11.58 15.84
CA ASN A 151 -0.57 -11.95 16.15
C ASN A 151 -1.59 -10.84 15.83
N PHE A 152 -1.13 -9.68 15.36
CA PHE A 152 -1.97 -8.51 15.08
C PHE A 152 -2.23 -8.28 13.60
N PHE A 153 -1.77 -9.19 12.72
CA PHE A 153 -2.03 -9.18 11.28
C PHE A 153 -2.36 -10.58 10.77
N LYS A 154 -3.00 -10.65 9.60
CA LYS A 154 -3.17 -11.90 8.84
C LYS A 154 -2.12 -11.96 7.75
N GLN A 155 -1.62 -13.17 7.46
CA GLN A 155 -0.61 -13.37 6.43
C GLN A 155 -1.15 -14.27 5.32
N PHE A 156 -0.83 -13.90 4.07
CA PHE A 156 -1.11 -14.66 2.86
C PHE A 156 0.12 -14.69 1.95
N ALA A 157 0.24 -15.72 1.14
CA ALA A 157 1.39 -15.89 0.26
C ALA A 157 1.37 -14.92 -0.94
N ASN A 158 0.18 -14.52 -1.39
CA ASN A 158 -0.01 -13.68 -2.58
C ASN A 158 -1.36 -12.92 -2.55
N LEU A 159 -1.52 -11.98 -3.49
CA LEU A 159 -2.72 -11.14 -3.57
C LEU A 159 -3.99 -11.90 -3.95
N LYS A 160 -3.90 -13.01 -4.68
CA LYS A 160 -5.05 -13.85 -5.01
C LYS A 160 -5.66 -14.49 -3.77
N GLU A 161 -4.82 -14.95 -2.84
CA GLU A 161 -5.28 -15.48 -1.54
C GLU A 161 -5.91 -14.37 -0.70
N VAL A 162 -5.35 -13.16 -0.71
CA VAL A 162 -5.93 -11.99 -0.03
C VAL A 162 -7.32 -11.69 -0.58
N LEU A 163 -7.49 -11.64 -1.90
CA LEU A 163 -8.79 -11.40 -2.53
C LEU A 163 -9.80 -12.48 -2.15
N SER A 164 -9.42 -13.76 -2.25
CA SER A 164 -10.27 -14.87 -1.84
C SER A 164 -10.73 -14.79 -0.38
N PHE A 165 -9.87 -14.34 0.51
CA PHE A 165 -10.22 -14.13 1.91
C PHE A 165 -11.34 -13.09 2.08
N PHE A 166 -11.25 -11.96 1.39
CA PHE A 166 -12.27 -10.91 1.46
C PHE A 166 -13.58 -11.31 0.75
N GLU A 167 -13.52 -12.03 -0.35
CA GLU A 167 -14.69 -12.53 -1.06
C GLU A 167 -15.49 -13.54 -0.22
N LYS A 168 -14.82 -14.46 0.47
CA LYS A 168 -15.45 -15.45 1.36
C LYS A 168 -16.08 -14.82 2.61
N GLY A 169 -15.48 -13.76 3.14
CA GLY A 169 -15.99 -13.05 4.31
C GLY A 169 -17.31 -12.33 4.09
N ASN A 170 -17.70 -12.07 2.85
CA ASN A 170 -18.96 -11.42 2.48
C ASN A 170 -20.11 -12.41 2.18
N ASN A 171 -19.84 -13.71 2.27
CA ASN A 171 -20.85 -14.78 2.07
C ASN A 171 -21.41 -15.34 3.40
N LYS A 172 -21.22 -14.59 4.52
CA LYS A 172 -21.80 -14.93 5.84
C LYS A 172 -22.79 -13.89 6.28
#